data_bf603ace543d6aa5c79cfd7c5f9c5f64
#
_entry.id   bf603ace543d6aa5c79cfd7c5f9c5f64
#
_cell.length_a   1.000
_cell.length_b   1.000
_cell.length_c   1.000
_cell.angle_alpha   90.00
_cell.angle_beta   90.00
_cell.angle_gamma   90.00
#
_symmetry.space_group_name_H-M   'P 1'
#
loop_
_entity.id
_entity.type
_entity.pdbx_description
1 polymer ?
#
loop_
_entity_poly.entity_id
_entity_poly.type
_entity_poly.pdbx_seq_one_letter_code
_entity_poly.pdbx_strand_id
1 'polypeptide(L)'
;SVMVDARNQVRDTSATSSDDRPAEAGQNLTLTLDLNLQRFAESLMAGKKGSVVAIEPQSGEVLALVSAPAFDPGKLVGPERGEYYRELASNPGKPLFNRAIKATYRPGSIWKMVQGLVALDEGRLRRGSRFLCDRDLIGCHGPHTQDNLREAVVHSCNPYFYRVMQRVVTAGNG
;
A
#
# COMPACT_ATOMS: atom_id res chain seq x y z
N SER A 1 25.69 14.87 -32.37
CA SER A 1 25.94 14.13 -31.11
C SER A 1 26.55 15.03 -30.06
N VAL A 2 26.21 14.84 -28.83
CA VAL A 2 26.78 15.53 -27.68
C VAL A 2 27.58 14.50 -26.87
N MET A 3 28.89 14.67 -26.80
CA MET A 3 29.72 13.84 -25.91
C MET A 3 29.67 14.41 -24.51
N VAL A 4 29.24 13.58 -23.56
CA VAL A 4 29.20 13.95 -22.15
C VAL A 4 30.19 13.07 -21.36
N ASP A 5 30.82 13.66 -20.35
CA ASP A 5 31.65 12.91 -19.42
C ASP A 5 30.82 12.14 -18.36
N ALA A 6 31.50 11.38 -17.50
CA ALA A 6 30.86 10.64 -16.41
C ALA A 6 30.07 11.52 -15.41
N ARG A 7 30.25 12.84 -15.47
CA ARG A 7 29.50 13.82 -14.67
C ARG A 7 28.36 14.50 -15.49
N ASN A 8 28.07 13.95 -16.68
CA ASN A 8 27.06 14.47 -17.60
C ASN A 8 27.34 15.91 -18.08
N GLN A 9 28.62 16.33 -18.11
CA GLN A 9 29.02 17.62 -18.65
C GLN A 9 29.36 17.46 -20.14
N VAL A 10 28.79 18.37 -20.96
CA VAL A 10 29.08 18.41 -22.38
C VAL A 10 30.56 18.70 -22.60
N ARG A 11 31.29 17.79 -23.24
CA ARG A 11 32.72 17.92 -23.55
C ARG A 11 32.96 18.28 -24.99
N ASP A 12 32.10 17.81 -25.87
CA ASP A 12 32.19 18.13 -27.30
C ASP A 12 30.82 18.06 -27.98
N THR A 13 30.63 18.87 -29.01
CA THR A 13 29.49 18.79 -29.95
C THR A 13 30.06 18.38 -31.27
N SER A 14 30.22 17.07 -31.50
CA SER A 14 30.64 16.62 -32.83
C SER A 14 29.53 16.84 -33.87
N ALA A 15 29.91 17.44 -34.98
CA ALA A 15 29.04 17.53 -36.14
C ALA A 15 28.74 16.08 -36.60
N THR A 16 27.46 15.80 -36.78
CA THR A 16 26.85 14.61 -37.41
C THR A 16 27.75 13.38 -37.51
N SER A 17 27.62 12.44 -36.55
CA SER A 17 28.15 11.11 -36.74
C SER A 17 27.05 10.23 -37.39
N SER A 18 27.44 9.20 -38.15
CA SER A 18 26.54 8.18 -38.71
C SER A 18 25.70 7.46 -37.66
N ASP A 19 26.04 7.61 -36.37
CA ASP A 19 25.42 7.01 -35.22
C ASP A 19 24.40 7.93 -34.51
N ASP A 20 24.16 9.15 -35.06
CA ASP A 20 23.14 10.04 -34.54
C ASP A 20 21.74 9.46 -34.76
N ARG A 21 21.13 9.00 -33.69
CA ARG A 21 19.74 8.59 -33.69
C ARG A 21 18.88 9.78 -33.26
N PRO A 22 17.88 10.18 -34.05
CA PRO A 22 16.92 11.18 -33.63
C PRO A 22 16.16 10.68 -32.40
N ALA A 23 15.80 11.59 -31.50
CA ALA A 23 14.96 11.24 -30.38
C ALA A 23 13.57 10.82 -30.88
N GLU A 24 13.13 9.65 -30.48
CA GLU A 24 11.77 9.15 -30.76
C GLU A 24 10.87 9.51 -29.57
N ALA A 25 9.70 10.08 -29.86
CA ALA A 25 8.72 10.34 -28.81
C ALA A 25 8.20 9.04 -28.23
N GLY A 26 8.13 8.97 -26.91
CA GLY A 26 7.49 7.84 -26.23
C GLY A 26 6.00 7.76 -26.51
N GLN A 27 5.40 6.63 -26.22
CA GLN A 27 3.96 6.43 -26.34
C GLN A 27 3.22 7.04 -25.13
N ASN A 28 2.02 7.57 -25.38
CA ASN A 28 1.15 8.02 -24.30
C ASN A 28 0.65 6.83 -23.47
N LEU A 29 0.65 6.99 -22.16
CA LEU A 29 0.11 6.02 -21.23
C LEU A 29 -1.17 6.60 -20.59
N THR A 30 -2.28 5.89 -20.74
CA THR A 30 -3.53 6.22 -20.06
C THR A 30 -3.63 5.38 -18.79
N LEU A 31 -3.82 6.03 -17.65
CA LEU A 31 -3.97 5.40 -16.34
C LEU A 31 -5.45 5.40 -15.93
N THR A 32 -5.79 4.50 -15.02
CA THR A 32 -7.14 4.39 -14.44
C THR A 32 -7.36 5.38 -13.29
N LEU A 33 -6.35 6.16 -12.93
CA LEU A 33 -6.44 7.11 -11.82
C LEU A 33 -7.50 8.19 -12.08
N ASP A 34 -8.42 8.34 -11.12
CA ASP A 34 -9.31 9.50 -11.05
C ASP A 34 -8.54 10.67 -10.44
N LEU A 35 -8.31 11.71 -11.23
CA LEU A 35 -7.50 12.85 -10.83
C LEU A 35 -8.10 13.62 -9.64
N ASN A 36 -9.44 13.69 -9.54
CA ASN A 36 -10.10 14.39 -8.45
C ASN A 36 -9.98 13.60 -7.15
N LEU A 37 -10.19 12.28 -7.23
CA LEU A 37 -10.00 11.39 -6.08
C LEU A 37 -8.54 11.35 -5.62
N GLN A 38 -7.58 11.31 -6.55
CA GLN A 38 -6.16 11.36 -6.26
C GLN A 38 -5.79 12.64 -5.50
N ARG A 39 -6.18 13.81 -6.02
CA ARG A 39 -5.92 15.10 -5.38
C ARG A 39 -6.58 15.22 -4.00
N PHE A 40 -7.80 14.74 -3.87
CA PHE A 40 -8.50 14.71 -2.59
C PHE A 40 -7.74 13.85 -1.58
N ALA A 41 -7.36 12.63 -1.96
CA ALA A 41 -6.60 11.72 -1.10
C ALA A 41 -5.22 12.32 -0.71
N GLU A 42 -4.52 12.98 -1.65
CA GLU A 42 -3.28 13.70 -1.36
C GLU A 42 -3.49 14.82 -0.33
N SER A 43 -4.58 15.59 -0.47
CA SER A 43 -4.90 16.66 0.49
C SER A 43 -5.14 16.14 1.90
N LEU A 44 -5.81 14.98 2.03
CA LEU A 44 -6.03 14.32 3.32
C LEU A 44 -4.73 13.80 3.96
N MET A 45 -3.72 13.53 3.15
CA MET A 45 -2.41 13.03 3.60
C MET A 45 -1.40 14.16 3.87
N ALA A 46 -1.78 15.42 3.68
CA ALA A 46 -0.90 16.55 4.00
C ALA A 46 -0.43 16.51 5.46
N GLY A 47 0.88 16.62 5.69
CA GLY A 47 1.51 16.54 7.00
C GLY A 47 1.48 15.18 7.69
N LYS A 48 1.03 14.12 7.00
CA LYS A 48 0.96 12.77 7.53
C LYS A 48 1.99 11.85 6.87
N LYS A 49 2.18 10.67 7.47
CA LYS A 49 3.04 9.61 6.94
C LYS A 49 2.21 8.33 6.76
N GLY A 50 2.06 7.89 5.53
CA GLY A 50 1.22 6.74 5.22
C GLY A 50 0.91 6.63 3.74
N SER A 51 -0.16 5.91 3.40
CA SER A 51 -0.62 5.74 2.03
C SER A 51 -2.14 5.64 1.95
N VAL A 52 -2.69 5.99 0.80
CA VAL A 52 -4.08 5.73 0.43
C VAL A 52 -4.10 4.99 -0.89
N VAL A 53 -4.85 3.91 -0.97
CA VAL A 53 -5.09 3.15 -2.19
C VAL A 53 -6.58 2.96 -2.34
N ALA A 54 -7.14 3.37 -3.48
CA ALA A 54 -8.53 3.13 -3.84
C ALA A 54 -8.59 2.26 -5.08
N ILE A 55 -9.32 1.16 -4.99
CA ILE A 55 -9.44 0.17 -6.06
C ILE A 55 -10.92 -0.06 -6.33
N GLU A 56 -11.33 -0.03 -7.60
CA GLU A 56 -12.64 -0.46 -8.04
C GLU A 56 -12.74 -1.99 -7.92
N PRO A 57 -13.62 -2.53 -7.06
CA PRO A 57 -13.59 -3.97 -6.76
C PRO A 57 -14.04 -4.86 -7.93
N GLN A 58 -14.82 -4.35 -8.89
CA GLN A 58 -15.31 -5.14 -10.01
C GLN A 58 -14.28 -5.24 -11.15
N SER A 59 -13.60 -4.15 -11.47
CA SER A 59 -12.62 -4.08 -12.56
C SER A 59 -11.18 -4.31 -12.09
N GLY A 60 -10.89 -4.06 -10.81
CA GLY A 60 -9.53 -4.04 -10.27
C GLY A 60 -8.75 -2.77 -10.59
N GLU A 61 -9.40 -1.77 -11.21
CA GLU A 61 -8.77 -0.50 -11.56
C GLU A 61 -8.34 0.28 -10.32
N VAL A 62 -7.12 0.80 -10.36
CA VAL A 62 -6.60 1.67 -9.30
C VAL A 62 -7.06 3.10 -9.57
N LEU A 63 -7.96 3.61 -8.75
CA LEU A 63 -8.54 4.95 -8.86
C LEU A 63 -7.72 6.02 -8.13
N ALA A 64 -7.02 5.66 -7.07
CA ALA A 64 -6.07 6.52 -6.37
C ALA A 64 -4.92 5.72 -5.77
N LEU A 65 -3.70 6.28 -5.82
CA LEU A 65 -2.49 5.68 -5.26
C LEU A 65 -1.61 6.77 -4.66
N VAL A 66 -1.72 6.99 -3.35
CA VAL A 66 -1.03 8.05 -2.62
C VAL A 66 0.00 7.47 -1.68
N SER A 67 1.20 8.03 -1.69
CA SER A 67 2.25 7.76 -0.70
C SER A 67 2.72 9.08 -0.09
N ALA A 68 2.62 9.24 1.22
CA ALA A 68 3.00 10.46 1.93
C ALA A 68 4.14 10.20 2.95
N PRO A 69 5.06 11.15 3.14
CA PRO A 69 5.14 12.43 2.43
C PRO A 69 5.44 12.23 0.96
N ALA A 70 4.86 13.10 0.12
CA ALA A 70 5.08 13.11 -1.31
C ALA A 70 6.26 14.01 -1.69
N PHE A 71 6.66 13.97 -2.95
CA PHE A 71 7.67 14.84 -3.53
C PHE A 71 7.20 15.32 -4.92
N ASP A 72 7.80 16.38 -5.43
CA ASP A 72 7.52 16.89 -6.76
C ASP A 72 8.41 16.18 -7.80
N PRO A 73 7.84 15.30 -8.65
CA PRO A 73 8.63 14.59 -9.66
C PRO A 73 9.19 15.53 -10.74
N GLY A 74 8.57 16.70 -10.97
CA GLY A 74 9.05 17.70 -11.93
C GLY A 74 10.44 18.23 -11.59
N LYS A 75 10.75 18.36 -10.30
CA LYS A 75 12.08 18.80 -9.84
C LYS A 75 13.19 17.75 -10.05
N LEU A 76 12.81 16.50 -10.34
CA LEU A 76 13.78 15.43 -10.61
C LEU A 76 14.21 15.35 -12.08
N VAL A 77 13.61 16.12 -12.97
CA VAL A 77 13.94 16.16 -14.41
C VAL A 77 14.77 17.39 -14.81
N GLY A 78 14.79 18.43 -13.99
CA GLY A 78 15.49 19.68 -14.26
C GLY A 78 16.98 19.70 -13.85
N PRO A 79 17.67 20.84 -14.01
CA PRO A 79 19.05 21.03 -13.60
C PRO A 79 19.26 20.86 -12.10
N GLU A 80 18.23 21.10 -11.29
CA GLU A 80 18.24 20.99 -9.82
C GLU A 80 18.10 19.55 -9.30
N ARG A 81 17.93 18.57 -10.20
CA ARG A 81 17.62 17.17 -9.84
C ARG A 81 18.59 16.57 -8.83
N GLY A 82 19.88 16.89 -8.95
CA GLY A 82 20.92 16.30 -8.10
C GLY A 82 20.85 16.78 -6.65
N GLU A 83 20.56 18.07 -6.46
CA GLU A 83 20.38 18.65 -5.13
C GLU A 83 19.08 18.17 -4.51
N TYR A 84 17.98 18.26 -5.24
CA TYR A 84 16.66 17.82 -4.78
C TYR A 84 16.65 16.31 -4.44
N TYR A 85 17.28 15.47 -5.26
CA TYR A 85 17.40 14.04 -4.94
C TYR A 85 18.15 13.80 -3.62
N ARG A 86 19.26 14.52 -3.37
CA ARG A 86 19.99 14.39 -2.11
C ARG A 86 19.16 14.83 -0.91
N GLU A 87 18.39 15.92 -1.04
CA GLU A 87 17.43 16.36 -0.03
C GLU A 87 16.42 15.26 0.28
N LEU A 88 15.76 14.70 -0.75
CA LEU A 88 14.78 13.62 -0.60
C LEU A 88 15.37 12.36 0.02
N ALA A 89 16.60 11.99 -0.38
CA ALA A 89 17.27 10.79 0.09
C ALA A 89 17.69 10.89 1.57
N SER A 90 18.06 12.09 2.03
CA SER A 90 18.44 12.36 3.42
C SER A 90 17.23 12.67 4.33
N ASN A 91 16.05 12.85 3.76
CA ASN A 91 14.84 13.24 4.51
C ASN A 91 14.35 12.10 5.41
N PRO A 92 14.24 12.34 6.75
CA PRO A 92 13.75 11.33 7.71
C PRO A 92 12.32 10.84 7.40
N GLY A 93 11.53 11.64 6.69
CA GLY A 93 10.20 11.29 6.20
C GLY A 93 10.22 10.21 5.11
N LYS A 94 11.38 9.99 4.46
CA LYS A 94 11.58 9.03 3.36
C LYS A 94 10.55 9.19 2.24
N PRO A 95 10.46 10.36 1.58
CA PRO A 95 9.47 10.61 0.53
C PRO A 95 9.66 9.70 -0.71
N LEU A 96 10.89 9.27 -1.00
CA LEU A 96 11.17 8.33 -2.10
C LEU A 96 10.68 6.90 -1.84
N PHE A 97 10.32 6.58 -0.61
CA PHE A 97 9.79 5.26 -0.26
C PHE A 97 8.29 5.18 -0.58
N ASN A 98 7.92 4.46 -1.63
CA ASN A 98 6.52 4.26 -2.00
C ASN A 98 5.81 3.35 -0.98
N ARG A 99 5.08 3.96 -0.05
CA ARG A 99 4.38 3.27 1.03
C ARG A 99 3.18 2.48 0.57
N ALA A 100 2.55 2.90 -0.51
CA ALA A 100 1.39 2.19 -1.05
C ALA A 100 1.74 0.79 -1.58
N ILE A 101 2.99 0.60 -2.02
CA ILE A 101 3.44 -0.65 -2.65
C ILE A 101 4.44 -1.42 -1.77
N LYS A 102 5.32 -0.70 -1.05
CA LYS A 102 6.47 -1.31 -0.37
C LYS A 102 6.35 -1.40 1.15
N ALA A 103 5.43 -0.63 1.76
CA ALA A 103 5.29 -0.64 3.21
C ALA A 103 4.52 -1.89 3.68
N THR A 104 4.97 -2.43 4.81
CA THR A 104 4.30 -3.52 5.51
C THR A 104 3.80 -3.01 6.85
N TYR A 105 2.52 -3.21 7.12
CA TYR A 105 1.87 -2.81 8.36
C TYR A 105 1.12 -3.99 8.96
N ARG A 106 0.97 -3.99 10.29
CA ARG A 106 0.07 -4.93 10.96
C ARG A 106 -1.36 -4.58 10.57
N PRO A 107 -2.13 -5.48 9.95
CA PRO A 107 -3.47 -5.16 9.45
C PRO A 107 -4.48 -4.87 10.56
N GLY A 108 -4.24 -5.35 11.78
CA GLY A 108 -5.16 -5.19 12.88
C GLY A 108 -6.50 -5.91 12.65
N SER A 109 -7.62 -5.36 13.27
CA SER A 109 -8.93 -6.03 13.26
C SER A 109 -9.58 -6.19 11.89
N ILE A 110 -9.14 -5.47 10.87
CA ILE A 110 -9.64 -5.68 9.49
C ILE A 110 -9.30 -7.07 8.97
N TRP A 111 -8.21 -7.67 9.45
CA TRP A 111 -7.80 -9.03 9.10
C TRP A 111 -8.77 -10.10 9.61
N LYS A 112 -9.57 -9.81 10.64
CA LYS A 112 -10.57 -10.74 11.19
C LYS A 112 -11.61 -11.20 10.17
N MET A 113 -11.99 -10.32 9.24
CA MET A 113 -12.89 -10.68 8.15
C MET A 113 -12.28 -11.73 7.23
N VAL A 114 -11.01 -11.57 6.88
CA VAL A 114 -10.26 -12.55 6.07
C VAL A 114 -10.15 -13.88 6.82
N GLN A 115 -9.81 -13.86 8.12
CA GLN A 115 -9.77 -15.06 8.95
C GLN A 115 -11.11 -15.80 8.99
N GLY A 116 -12.21 -15.04 9.13
CA GLY A 116 -13.57 -15.60 9.12
C GLY A 116 -13.92 -16.25 7.79
N LEU A 117 -13.58 -15.64 6.67
CA LEU A 117 -13.80 -16.17 5.33
C LEU A 117 -13.01 -17.45 5.10
N VAL A 118 -11.71 -17.44 5.39
CA VAL A 118 -10.85 -18.63 5.28
C VAL A 118 -11.38 -19.78 6.14
N ALA A 119 -11.77 -19.51 7.39
CA ALA A 119 -12.27 -20.55 8.28
C ALA A 119 -13.64 -21.14 7.83
N LEU A 120 -14.47 -20.34 7.17
CA LEU A 120 -15.73 -20.81 6.55
C LEU A 120 -15.45 -21.68 5.33
N ASP A 121 -14.54 -21.24 4.46
CA ASP A 121 -14.14 -21.93 3.22
C ASP A 121 -13.50 -23.30 3.53
N GLU A 122 -12.61 -23.34 4.50
CA GLU A 122 -11.97 -24.57 5.02
C GLU A 122 -12.91 -25.46 5.84
N GLY A 123 -14.19 -25.10 6.00
CA GLY A 123 -15.15 -25.84 6.81
C GLY A 123 -14.84 -25.90 8.32
N ARG A 124 -13.89 -25.07 8.80
CA ARG A 124 -13.46 -25.02 10.21
C ARG A 124 -14.36 -24.15 11.08
N LEU A 125 -15.21 -23.37 10.45
CA LEU A 125 -16.18 -22.49 11.08
C LEU A 125 -17.54 -22.63 10.40
N ARG A 126 -18.61 -22.53 11.19
CA ARG A 126 -19.97 -22.36 10.68
C ARG A 126 -20.49 -20.99 11.12
N ARG A 127 -21.38 -20.38 10.35
CA ARG A 127 -21.97 -19.05 10.67
C ARG A 127 -22.54 -18.98 12.09
N GLY A 128 -23.14 -20.07 12.56
CA GLY A 128 -23.70 -20.18 13.91
C GLY A 128 -22.73 -20.60 15.00
N SER A 129 -21.45 -20.88 14.69
CA SER A 129 -20.46 -21.26 15.70
C SER A 129 -20.29 -20.14 16.72
N ARG A 130 -20.44 -20.50 18.00
CA ARG A 130 -20.29 -19.56 19.13
C ARG A 130 -19.04 -19.88 19.93
N PHE A 131 -18.34 -18.84 20.35
CA PHE A 131 -17.20 -18.93 21.27
C PHE A 131 -17.36 -17.92 22.40
N LEU A 132 -16.94 -18.35 23.58
CA LEU A 132 -16.84 -17.49 24.76
C LEU A 132 -15.80 -16.39 24.50
N CYS A 133 -16.13 -15.16 24.85
CA CYS A 133 -15.19 -14.05 24.91
C CYS A 133 -14.35 -14.15 26.19
N ASP A 134 -13.38 -15.04 26.16
CA ASP A 134 -12.46 -15.31 27.25
C ASP A 134 -11.34 -14.24 27.26
N ARG A 135 -11.47 -13.27 28.14
CA ARG A 135 -10.55 -12.12 28.24
C ARG A 135 -9.24 -12.47 28.93
N ASP A 136 -9.18 -13.59 29.64
CA ASP A 136 -7.93 -14.10 30.24
C ASP A 136 -7.04 -14.72 29.17
N LEU A 137 -7.66 -15.23 28.09
CA LEU A 137 -6.94 -15.76 26.93
C LEU A 137 -6.29 -14.66 26.11
N ILE A 138 -7.03 -13.61 25.81
CA ILE A 138 -6.57 -12.42 25.08
C ILE A 138 -7.49 -11.23 25.35
N GLY A 139 -6.90 -10.05 25.62
CA GLY A 139 -7.64 -8.83 25.90
C GLY A 139 -8.68 -8.49 24.84
N CYS A 140 -9.87 -8.10 25.26
CA CYS A 140 -10.99 -7.73 24.41
C CYS A 140 -11.76 -6.53 24.95
N HIS A 141 -12.46 -5.81 24.06
CA HIS A 141 -13.26 -4.64 24.42
C HIS A 141 -14.74 -5.02 24.56
N GLY A 142 -15.44 -4.24 25.37
CA GLY A 142 -16.89 -4.25 25.46
C GLY A 142 -17.52 -5.37 26.30
N PRO A 143 -18.81 -5.21 26.59
CA PRO A 143 -19.54 -6.10 27.52
C PRO A 143 -20.23 -7.25 26.77
N HIS A 144 -19.50 -8.08 26.05
CA HIS A 144 -20.03 -9.30 25.43
C HIS A 144 -19.41 -10.54 26.06
N THR A 145 -20.15 -11.62 26.14
CA THR A 145 -19.71 -12.88 26.79
C THR A 145 -19.53 -14.01 25.80
N GLN A 146 -20.39 -14.11 24.81
CA GLN A 146 -20.34 -15.15 23.80
C GLN A 146 -20.86 -14.61 22.48
N ASP A 147 -20.09 -14.77 21.42
CA ASP A 147 -20.41 -14.28 20.09
C ASP A 147 -20.53 -15.44 19.08
N ASN A 148 -21.39 -15.27 18.08
CA ASN A 148 -21.29 -15.94 16.79
C ASN A 148 -20.41 -15.12 15.84
N LEU A 149 -20.20 -15.60 14.60
CA LEU A 149 -19.31 -14.90 13.65
C LEU A 149 -19.73 -13.45 13.39
N ARG A 150 -21.03 -13.19 13.18
CA ARG A 150 -21.54 -11.84 12.92
C ARG A 150 -21.31 -10.92 14.12
N GLU A 151 -21.69 -11.39 15.29
CA GLU A 151 -21.53 -10.66 16.55
C GLU A 151 -20.04 -10.39 16.81
N ALA A 152 -19.18 -11.37 16.59
CA ALA A 152 -17.73 -11.25 16.75
C ALA A 152 -17.10 -10.22 15.81
N VAL A 153 -17.60 -10.08 14.59
CA VAL A 153 -17.18 -8.99 13.67
C VAL A 153 -17.65 -7.64 14.20
N VAL A 154 -18.93 -7.52 14.59
CA VAL A 154 -19.50 -6.27 15.13
C VAL A 154 -18.74 -5.82 16.39
N HIS A 155 -18.49 -6.72 17.31
CA HIS A 155 -17.78 -6.44 18.56
C HIS A 155 -16.25 -6.43 18.39
N SER A 156 -15.74 -6.80 17.22
CA SER A 156 -14.30 -6.99 17.00
C SER A 156 -13.67 -7.91 18.05
N CYS A 157 -14.35 -9.03 18.39
CA CYS A 157 -13.98 -9.92 19.50
C CYS A 157 -12.63 -10.60 19.25
N ASN A 158 -11.61 -10.28 20.03
CA ASN A 158 -10.29 -10.90 19.91
C ASN A 158 -10.27 -12.38 20.28
N PRO A 159 -10.86 -12.84 21.42
CA PRO A 159 -10.89 -14.26 21.78
C PRO A 159 -11.60 -15.14 20.74
N TYR A 160 -12.65 -14.62 20.11
CA TYR A 160 -13.36 -15.34 19.05
C TYR A 160 -12.40 -15.66 17.89
N PHE A 161 -11.76 -14.62 17.34
CA PHE A 161 -10.88 -14.77 16.19
C PHE A 161 -9.56 -15.48 16.52
N TYR A 162 -9.10 -15.41 17.74
CA TYR A 162 -7.99 -16.25 18.22
C TYR A 162 -8.35 -17.74 18.13
N ARG A 163 -9.53 -18.14 18.62
CA ARG A 163 -10.01 -19.53 18.52
C ARG A 163 -10.28 -19.96 17.07
N VAL A 164 -10.79 -19.06 16.24
CA VAL A 164 -10.93 -19.31 14.79
C VAL A 164 -9.57 -19.63 14.18
N MET A 165 -8.56 -18.80 14.46
CA MET A 165 -7.21 -19.00 13.92
C MET A 165 -6.59 -20.31 14.42
N GLN A 166 -6.73 -20.64 15.70
CA GLN A 166 -6.29 -21.92 16.21
C GLN A 166 -6.87 -23.11 15.43
N ARG A 167 -8.18 -23.08 15.12
CA ARG A 167 -8.83 -24.14 14.34
C ARG A 167 -8.30 -24.29 12.93
N VAL A 168 -7.98 -23.16 12.27
CA VAL A 168 -7.40 -23.17 10.91
C VAL A 168 -5.98 -23.73 10.95
N VAL A 169 -5.15 -23.24 11.87
CA VAL A 169 -3.73 -23.62 11.93
C VAL A 169 -3.53 -25.07 12.42
N THR A 170 -4.29 -25.52 13.44
CA THR A 170 -4.12 -26.87 13.97
C THR A 170 -4.63 -27.95 13.03
N ALA A 171 -5.49 -27.62 12.09
CA ALA A 171 -6.01 -28.57 11.11
C ALA A 171 -5.03 -28.88 9.96
N GLY A 172 -3.99 -28.07 9.77
CA GLY A 172 -2.94 -28.31 8.77
C GLY A 172 -1.83 -29.27 9.25
N ASN A 173 -1.89 -29.74 10.49
CA ASN A 173 -0.87 -30.60 11.11
C ASN A 173 -1.34 -32.06 11.29
N GLY A 174 -2.35 -32.49 10.53
CA GLY A 174 -2.89 -33.86 10.54
C GLY A 174 -2.77 -34.55 9.20
#